data_8d9d6b7331f356f6bfe38eca05b5c843
#
_entry.id   8d9d6b7331f356f6bfe38eca05b5c843
#
_cell.length_a   1.000
_cell.length_b   1.000
_cell.length_c   1.000
_cell.angle_alpha   90.00
_cell.angle_beta   90.00
_cell.angle_gamma   90.00
#
_symmetry.space_group_name_H-M   'P 1'
#
loop_
_entity.id
_entity.type
_entity.pdbx_description
1 polymer ?
#
loop_
_entity_poly.entity_id
_entity_poly.type
_entity_poly.pdbx_seq_one_letter_code
_entity_poly.pdbx_strand_id
1 'polypeptide(L)'
;YRNGRLSPVQVVQDYLDAISRIDPRVGAYQEIWSGTAMEMARATEKALASGYDFGPFHGIPFALKDLFHVTGKVTTCGSAAMTGNVADTTSTIVSRLIEAGGIILGKTKTVECAFGGWGTNQKMGTPQNPWDMETHRIPGGSSSGSAVAVASGMAVCGVGSDTGGSVRLPAAFCGLVGLKVTAGRLPLHGIMPLSQTLDTPGPIAQTVLDTLIMFEAMDGREGWKIARDLTAGTGLYGELEKGVAGLRLGSMSQRERDQCTPDILDAYDMSLERLMALGARIEVFDNPVAYGDLADDNGLITAVEAYNNHGSYYEDLTLPMDEDVRKRMLTGKTYPAHEYANKLENRQRLICDFRTAMQGFDALLTPSITTAAPALADVDQDISPGYFTRPFNFLEMCGLSLPISLNPAGLPTSLQIIGRAHDEAMTLRIGAALERDLPSVGRPVLA
;
A
#
# COMPACT_ATOMS: atom_id res chain seq x y z
N TYR A 1 -10.09 -23.17 -8.43
CA TYR A 1 -9.23 -24.34 -8.23
C TYR A 1 -10.01 -25.51 -7.62
N ARG A 2 -10.66 -25.36 -6.45
CA ARG A 2 -11.32 -26.43 -5.66
C ARG A 2 -12.36 -27.24 -6.43
N ASN A 3 -13.05 -26.64 -7.37
CA ASN A 3 -14.06 -27.31 -8.21
C ASN A 3 -13.52 -27.76 -9.59
N GLY A 4 -12.22 -27.70 -9.80
CA GLY A 4 -11.53 -28.13 -11.03
C GLY A 4 -11.76 -27.24 -12.27
N ARG A 5 -12.37 -26.04 -12.10
CA ARG A 5 -12.61 -25.13 -13.22
C ARG A 5 -11.36 -24.39 -13.70
N LEU A 6 -10.39 -24.20 -12.81
CA LEU A 6 -9.12 -23.53 -13.08
C LEU A 6 -7.98 -24.39 -12.55
N SER A 7 -6.89 -24.50 -13.31
CA SER A 7 -5.63 -25.10 -12.90
C SER A 7 -4.71 -24.01 -12.35
N PRO A 8 -4.09 -24.17 -11.16
CA PRO A 8 -3.06 -23.27 -10.68
C PRO A 8 -1.92 -23.09 -11.66
N VAL A 9 -1.53 -24.16 -12.38
CA VAL A 9 -0.49 -24.13 -13.41
C VAL A 9 -0.89 -23.22 -14.57
N GLN A 10 -2.14 -23.35 -15.06
CA GLN A 10 -2.63 -22.51 -16.16
C GLN A 10 -2.73 -21.06 -15.72
N VAL A 11 -3.25 -20.79 -14.52
CA VAL A 11 -3.40 -19.40 -14.02
C VAL A 11 -2.03 -18.73 -13.86
N VAL A 12 -1.05 -19.42 -13.29
CA VAL A 12 0.30 -18.84 -13.17
C VAL A 12 0.93 -18.62 -14.55
N GLN A 13 0.73 -19.54 -15.50
CA GLN A 13 1.20 -19.35 -16.89
C GLN A 13 0.55 -18.12 -17.51
N ASP A 14 -0.78 -17.93 -17.37
CA ASP A 14 -1.51 -16.78 -17.90
C ASP A 14 -0.96 -15.45 -17.33
N TYR A 15 -0.62 -15.43 -16.03
CA TYR A 15 0.03 -14.24 -15.42
C TYR A 15 1.44 -14.01 -15.94
N LEU A 16 2.25 -15.05 -16.12
CA LEU A 16 3.60 -14.94 -16.70
C LEU A 16 3.54 -14.44 -18.14
N ASP A 17 2.56 -14.90 -18.93
CA ASP A 17 2.33 -14.44 -20.29
C ASP A 17 1.86 -12.97 -20.30
N ALA A 18 1.00 -12.59 -19.38
CA ALA A 18 0.61 -11.19 -19.19
C ALA A 18 1.80 -10.30 -18.83
N ILE A 19 2.67 -10.74 -17.90
CA ILE A 19 3.90 -10.03 -17.54
C ILE A 19 4.80 -9.87 -18.77
N SER A 20 5.02 -10.94 -19.52
CA SER A 20 5.86 -10.90 -20.74
C SER A 20 5.38 -9.91 -21.80
N ARG A 21 4.06 -9.74 -21.90
CA ARG A 21 3.42 -8.83 -22.87
C ARG A 21 3.35 -7.39 -22.39
N ILE A 22 3.04 -7.17 -21.10
CA ILE A 22 2.68 -5.85 -20.55
C ILE A 22 3.86 -5.17 -19.88
N ASP A 23 4.68 -5.89 -19.13
CA ASP A 23 5.74 -5.31 -18.30
C ASP A 23 6.81 -4.54 -19.11
N PRO A 24 7.17 -4.93 -20.35
CA PRO A 24 8.07 -4.11 -21.16
C PRO A 24 7.60 -2.69 -21.42
N ARG A 25 6.29 -2.42 -21.27
CA ARG A 25 5.69 -1.09 -21.48
C ARG A 25 5.53 -0.30 -20.17
N VAL A 26 5.22 -0.98 -19.05
CA VAL A 26 4.92 -0.32 -17.78
C VAL A 26 6.06 -0.43 -16.76
N GLY A 27 6.94 -1.42 -16.89
CA GLY A 27 8.15 -1.57 -16.08
C GLY A 27 7.89 -1.80 -14.58
N ALA A 28 6.91 -2.63 -14.23
CA ALA A 28 6.53 -2.89 -12.84
C ALA A 28 7.50 -3.83 -12.12
N TYR A 29 8.05 -4.83 -12.83
CA TYR A 29 8.90 -5.84 -12.23
C TYR A 29 10.38 -5.45 -12.26
N GLN A 30 11.07 -5.77 -11.17
CA GLN A 30 12.51 -5.73 -11.04
C GLN A 30 13.13 -7.07 -11.45
N GLU A 31 12.50 -8.16 -11.04
CA GLU A 31 12.91 -9.53 -11.33
C GLU A 31 11.69 -10.44 -11.39
N ILE A 32 11.64 -11.33 -12.39
CA ILE A 32 10.54 -12.29 -12.57
C ILE A 32 11.07 -13.69 -12.30
N TRP A 33 10.36 -14.46 -11.46
CA TRP A 33 10.78 -15.81 -11.03
C TRP A 33 9.96 -16.90 -11.72
N SER A 34 9.88 -16.88 -13.05
CA SER A 34 9.01 -17.76 -13.86
C SER A 34 9.19 -19.24 -13.52
N GLY A 35 10.43 -19.72 -13.41
CA GLY A 35 10.72 -21.12 -13.08
C GLY A 35 10.18 -21.51 -11.71
N THR A 36 10.52 -20.76 -10.68
CA THR A 36 10.06 -20.98 -9.30
C THR A 36 8.53 -20.88 -9.18
N ALA A 37 7.92 -19.89 -9.83
CA ALA A 37 6.47 -19.71 -9.81
C ALA A 37 5.75 -20.92 -10.43
N MET A 38 6.24 -21.44 -11.54
CA MET A 38 5.68 -22.62 -12.19
C MET A 38 5.88 -23.91 -11.38
N GLU A 39 7.00 -24.06 -10.68
CA GLU A 39 7.23 -25.19 -9.76
C GLU A 39 6.25 -25.15 -8.57
N MET A 40 6.05 -23.96 -7.96
CA MET A 40 5.07 -23.75 -6.89
C MET A 40 3.64 -24.02 -7.39
N ALA A 41 3.30 -23.61 -8.61
CA ALA A 41 1.99 -23.88 -9.20
C ALA A 41 1.72 -25.37 -9.38
N ARG A 42 2.69 -26.13 -9.86
CA ARG A 42 2.60 -27.62 -9.96
C ARG A 42 2.45 -28.28 -8.59
N ALA A 43 3.20 -27.81 -7.60
CA ALA A 43 3.09 -28.31 -6.23
C ALA A 43 1.69 -28.03 -5.63
N THR A 44 1.16 -26.82 -5.86
CA THR A 44 -0.20 -26.44 -5.46
C THR A 44 -1.27 -27.31 -6.13
N GLU A 45 -1.18 -27.51 -7.45
CA GLU A 45 -2.12 -28.36 -8.19
C GLU A 45 -2.13 -29.80 -7.65
N LYS A 46 -0.93 -30.36 -7.40
CA LYS A 46 -0.79 -31.69 -6.81
C LYS A 46 -1.35 -31.76 -5.39
N ALA A 47 -1.12 -30.74 -4.56
CA ALA A 47 -1.64 -30.67 -3.20
C ALA A 47 -3.18 -30.69 -3.22
N LEU A 48 -3.80 -29.82 -4.01
CA LEU A 48 -5.26 -29.74 -4.16
C LEU A 48 -5.86 -31.05 -4.68
N ALA A 49 -5.24 -31.69 -5.70
CA ALA A 49 -5.68 -32.98 -6.21
C ALA A 49 -5.58 -34.11 -5.18
N SER A 50 -4.70 -33.97 -4.17
CA SER A 50 -4.51 -34.91 -3.09
C SER A 50 -5.39 -34.57 -1.84
N GLY A 51 -6.25 -33.55 -1.94
CA GLY A 51 -7.14 -33.13 -0.85
C GLY A 51 -6.51 -32.17 0.17
N TYR A 52 -5.29 -31.68 -0.07
CA TYR A 52 -4.63 -30.67 0.77
C TYR A 52 -4.99 -29.25 0.29
N ASP A 53 -5.72 -28.52 1.11
CA ASP A 53 -6.13 -27.13 0.86
C ASP A 53 -5.65 -26.24 2.02
N PHE A 54 -4.78 -25.25 1.70
CA PHE A 54 -4.22 -24.34 2.70
C PHE A 54 -5.08 -23.07 2.91
N GLY A 55 -6.26 -22.99 2.29
CA GLY A 55 -7.20 -21.89 2.49
C GLY A 55 -7.34 -20.94 1.30
N PRO A 56 -8.01 -19.79 1.46
CA PRO A 56 -8.34 -18.89 0.36
C PRO A 56 -7.15 -18.31 -0.41
N PHE A 57 -5.97 -18.25 0.22
CA PHE A 57 -4.75 -17.75 -0.42
C PHE A 57 -3.96 -18.84 -1.16
N HIS A 58 -4.41 -20.11 -1.09
CA HIS A 58 -3.74 -21.25 -1.73
C HIS A 58 -3.77 -21.16 -3.24
N GLY A 59 -2.59 -21.05 -3.87
CA GLY A 59 -2.42 -20.94 -5.31
C GLY A 59 -2.59 -19.52 -5.86
N ILE A 60 -2.67 -18.52 -5.02
CA ILE A 60 -2.82 -17.12 -5.46
C ILE A 60 -1.47 -16.54 -5.88
N PRO A 61 -1.30 -16.13 -7.17
CA PRO A 61 -0.08 -15.48 -7.63
C PRO A 61 -0.03 -14.03 -7.17
N PHE A 62 1.07 -13.63 -6.53
CA PHE A 62 1.25 -12.29 -6.00
C PHE A 62 2.62 -11.67 -6.36
N ALA A 63 2.65 -10.33 -6.35
CA ALA A 63 3.83 -9.52 -6.57
C ALA A 63 4.47 -9.09 -5.24
N LEU A 64 5.80 -9.09 -5.15
CA LEU A 64 6.54 -8.80 -3.92
C LEU A 64 7.41 -7.56 -4.10
N LYS A 65 7.15 -6.50 -3.33
CA LYS A 65 8.00 -5.30 -3.33
C LYS A 65 9.45 -5.63 -3.03
N ASP A 66 10.39 -5.04 -3.75
CA ASP A 66 11.82 -5.35 -3.62
C ASP A 66 12.49 -4.71 -2.40
N LEU A 67 11.83 -4.82 -1.25
CA LEU A 67 12.33 -4.57 0.10
C LEU A 67 12.31 -5.84 0.95
N PHE A 68 11.49 -6.84 0.56
CA PHE A 68 11.25 -8.04 1.34
C PHE A 68 12.29 -9.10 0.98
N HIS A 69 13.05 -9.56 1.96
CA HIS A 69 14.03 -10.62 1.78
C HIS A 69 13.39 -11.96 1.46
N VAL A 70 14.02 -12.68 0.57
CA VAL A 70 13.78 -14.10 0.28
C VAL A 70 15.13 -14.76 0.19
N THR A 71 15.40 -15.77 1.02
CA THR A 71 16.69 -16.46 1.11
C THR A 71 17.22 -16.87 -0.27
N GLY A 72 18.46 -16.51 -0.56
CA GLY A 72 19.14 -16.80 -1.83
C GLY A 72 18.72 -15.93 -2.99
N LYS A 73 17.83 -14.94 -2.78
CA LYS A 73 17.41 -13.97 -3.80
C LYS A 73 17.97 -12.58 -3.53
N VAL A 74 18.19 -11.83 -4.59
CA VAL A 74 18.64 -10.43 -4.49
C VAL A 74 17.51 -9.55 -3.94
N THR A 75 17.84 -8.61 -3.06
CA THR A 75 16.98 -7.53 -2.62
C THR A 75 17.71 -6.23 -2.87
N THR A 76 17.32 -5.52 -3.94
CA THR A 76 18.02 -4.30 -4.35
C THR A 76 17.58 -3.07 -3.57
N CYS A 77 16.45 -3.12 -2.87
CA CYS A 77 15.84 -1.95 -2.24
C CYS A 77 15.58 -0.79 -3.23
N GLY A 78 15.42 -1.10 -4.52
CA GLY A 78 15.30 -0.11 -5.60
C GLY A 78 16.61 0.63 -5.91
N SER A 79 17.77 0.17 -5.40
CA SER A 79 19.07 0.81 -5.57
C SER A 79 19.96 0.06 -6.55
N ALA A 80 20.53 0.77 -7.52
CA ALA A 80 21.53 0.23 -8.42
C ALA A 80 22.84 -0.13 -7.69
N ALA A 81 23.10 0.44 -6.53
CA ALA A 81 24.25 0.09 -5.69
C ALA A 81 24.08 -1.23 -4.92
N MET A 82 22.84 -1.76 -4.81
CA MET A 82 22.52 -2.96 -4.02
C MET A 82 22.17 -4.18 -4.87
N THR A 83 22.52 -4.20 -6.16
CA THR A 83 22.22 -5.30 -7.09
C THR A 83 22.92 -6.62 -6.75
N GLY A 84 23.92 -6.60 -5.87
CA GLY A 84 24.60 -7.78 -5.33
C GLY A 84 24.14 -8.20 -3.93
N ASN A 85 23.13 -7.57 -3.35
CA ASN A 85 22.65 -7.84 -1.98
C ASN A 85 21.76 -9.09 -1.95
N VAL A 86 22.39 -10.27 -1.81
CA VAL A 86 21.69 -11.56 -1.70
C VAL A 86 21.26 -11.77 -0.25
N ALA A 87 19.95 -11.96 -0.05
CA ALA A 87 19.38 -12.16 1.27
C ALA A 87 19.73 -13.55 1.84
N ASP A 88 20.13 -13.58 3.11
CA ASP A 88 20.42 -14.81 3.88
C ASP A 88 19.22 -15.32 4.69
N THR A 89 18.18 -14.53 4.77
CA THR A 89 16.94 -14.82 5.51
C THR A 89 15.72 -14.51 4.66
N THR A 90 14.57 -15.11 5.02
CA THR A 90 13.28 -14.80 4.40
C THR A 90 12.45 -13.95 5.38
N SER A 91 11.84 -12.89 4.86
CA SER A 91 10.91 -12.05 5.63
C SER A 91 9.79 -12.89 6.23
N THR A 92 9.43 -12.60 7.49
CA THR A 92 8.32 -13.28 8.17
C THR A 92 7.01 -13.18 7.39
N ILE A 93 6.74 -12.02 6.78
CA ILE A 93 5.55 -11.83 5.92
C ILE A 93 5.58 -12.76 4.72
N VAL A 94 6.72 -12.88 4.07
CA VAL A 94 6.88 -13.76 2.90
C VAL A 94 6.71 -15.22 3.30
N SER A 95 7.31 -15.65 4.42
CA SER A 95 7.15 -17.02 4.94
C SER A 95 5.67 -17.35 5.18
N ARG A 96 4.93 -16.44 5.83
CA ARG A 96 3.50 -16.62 6.09
C ARG A 96 2.66 -16.72 4.81
N LEU A 97 2.95 -15.90 3.80
CA LEU A 97 2.26 -15.96 2.51
C LEU A 97 2.56 -17.26 1.75
N ILE A 98 3.79 -17.76 1.82
CA ILE A 98 4.18 -19.07 1.25
C ILE A 98 3.48 -20.20 2.02
N GLU A 99 3.47 -20.17 3.34
CA GLU A 99 2.78 -21.15 4.22
C GLU A 99 1.26 -21.17 3.95
N ALA A 100 0.66 -20.02 3.59
CA ALA A 100 -0.72 -19.95 3.13
C ALA A 100 -0.93 -20.48 1.69
N GLY A 101 0.14 -20.92 1.03
CA GLY A 101 0.12 -21.48 -0.32
C GLY A 101 0.20 -20.45 -1.46
N GLY A 102 0.53 -19.19 -1.17
CA GLY A 102 0.70 -18.14 -2.16
C GLY A 102 1.90 -18.39 -3.09
N ILE A 103 1.82 -17.92 -4.33
CA ILE A 103 2.84 -18.11 -5.37
C ILE A 103 3.48 -16.77 -5.73
N ILE A 104 4.78 -16.61 -5.46
CA ILE A 104 5.52 -15.39 -5.77
C ILE A 104 5.86 -15.36 -7.27
N LEU A 105 5.38 -14.33 -7.98
CA LEU A 105 5.72 -14.14 -9.40
C LEU A 105 7.09 -13.50 -9.59
N GLY A 106 7.52 -12.64 -8.66
CA GLY A 106 8.79 -11.93 -8.73
C GLY A 106 8.83 -10.73 -7.79
N LYS A 107 9.95 -9.99 -7.88
CA LYS A 107 10.18 -8.72 -7.18
C LYS A 107 9.71 -7.55 -8.03
N THR A 108 9.00 -6.60 -7.42
CA THR A 108 8.54 -5.38 -8.09
C THR A 108 9.40 -4.19 -7.76
N LYS A 109 9.53 -3.27 -8.73
CA LYS A 109 10.24 -2.01 -8.55
C LYS A 109 9.68 -1.18 -7.39
N THR A 110 10.56 -0.42 -6.78
CA THR A 110 10.25 0.49 -5.68
C THR A 110 11.07 1.77 -5.82
N VAL A 111 10.62 2.85 -5.19
CA VAL A 111 11.50 4.00 -4.96
C VAL A 111 12.71 3.54 -4.16
N GLU A 112 13.88 4.06 -4.49
CA GLU A 112 15.13 3.69 -3.81
C GLU A 112 15.00 3.85 -2.29
N CYS A 113 15.35 2.80 -1.54
CA CYS A 113 15.18 2.68 -0.09
C CYS A 113 13.79 3.07 0.43
N ALA A 114 12.74 2.92 -0.38
CA ALA A 114 11.36 3.31 -0.07
C ALA A 114 11.17 4.80 0.24
N PHE A 115 12.13 5.68 -0.03
CA PHE A 115 12.09 7.08 0.40
C PHE A 115 11.56 8.03 -0.68
N GLY A 116 10.28 7.90 -1.02
CA GLY A 116 9.58 8.81 -1.93
C GLY A 116 8.13 8.40 -2.19
N GLY A 117 7.23 9.37 -2.24
CA GLY A 117 5.79 9.14 -2.42
C GLY A 117 5.30 9.14 -3.87
N TRP A 118 6.06 9.74 -4.80
CA TRP A 118 5.67 9.83 -6.21
C TRP A 118 5.88 8.53 -7.01
N GLY A 119 6.73 7.62 -6.52
CA GLY A 119 7.02 6.36 -7.21
C GLY A 119 8.17 6.44 -8.20
N THR A 120 8.91 7.55 -8.21
CA THR A 120 10.03 7.81 -9.10
C THR A 120 11.29 7.03 -8.70
N ASN A 121 12.08 6.60 -9.69
CA ASN A 121 13.40 6.02 -9.50
C ASN A 121 14.28 6.32 -10.71
N GLN A 122 15.28 7.17 -10.52
CA GLN A 122 16.18 7.64 -11.60
C GLN A 122 17.11 6.55 -12.12
N LYS A 123 17.48 5.58 -11.28
CA LYS A 123 18.51 4.57 -11.61
C LYS A 123 17.92 3.24 -12.07
N MET A 124 16.83 2.79 -11.46
CA MET A 124 16.20 1.51 -11.75
C MET A 124 14.95 1.65 -12.64
N GLY A 125 14.58 2.89 -12.96
CA GLY A 125 13.43 3.25 -13.79
C GLY A 125 12.12 3.34 -13.02
N THR A 126 11.35 4.36 -13.35
CA THR A 126 10.02 4.64 -12.79
C THR A 126 8.96 3.81 -13.53
N PRO A 127 8.15 2.98 -12.83
CA PRO A 127 7.01 2.33 -13.48
C PRO A 127 6.01 3.34 -14.02
N GLN A 128 5.45 3.08 -15.20
CA GLN A 128 4.41 3.91 -15.78
C GLN A 128 3.05 3.58 -15.16
N ASN A 129 2.28 4.60 -14.81
CA ASN A 129 0.90 4.43 -14.37
C ASN A 129 0.06 3.87 -15.54
N PRO A 130 -0.61 2.73 -15.37
CA PRO A 130 -1.31 2.06 -16.47
C PRO A 130 -2.61 2.76 -16.91
N TRP A 131 -3.08 3.77 -16.18
CA TRP A 131 -4.27 4.54 -16.54
C TRP A 131 -4.05 5.58 -17.64
N ASP A 132 -2.77 5.87 -17.96
CA ASP A 132 -2.44 6.68 -19.12
C ASP A 132 -1.17 6.11 -19.77
N MET A 133 -1.35 5.46 -20.93
CA MET A 133 -0.25 4.85 -21.67
C MET A 133 0.40 5.81 -22.69
N GLU A 134 -0.19 6.98 -22.90
CA GLU A 134 0.36 8.02 -23.80
C GLU A 134 1.29 8.96 -23.02
N THR A 135 0.87 9.41 -21.84
CA THR A 135 1.68 10.25 -20.97
C THR A 135 2.28 9.40 -19.86
N HIS A 136 3.61 9.45 -19.67
CA HIS A 136 4.23 8.79 -18.52
C HIS A 136 3.82 9.50 -17.24
N ARG A 137 2.77 8.99 -16.56
CA ARG A 137 2.32 9.48 -15.26
C ARG A 137 2.94 8.67 -14.14
N ILE A 138 3.08 9.32 -12.99
CA ILE A 138 3.59 8.65 -11.79
C ILE A 138 2.59 7.60 -11.29
N PRO A 139 3.08 6.46 -10.80
CA PRO A 139 2.23 5.42 -10.23
C PRO A 139 1.95 5.62 -8.73
N GLY A 140 2.58 6.61 -8.11
CA GLY A 140 2.66 6.69 -6.65
C GLY A 140 3.67 5.69 -6.07
N GLY A 141 4.11 5.98 -4.86
CA GLY A 141 5.20 5.21 -4.22
C GLY A 141 5.11 5.21 -2.69
N SER A 142 6.03 4.45 -2.13
CA SER A 142 7.20 3.78 -2.76
C SER A 142 6.89 2.40 -3.34
N SER A 143 5.72 1.77 -3.10
CA SER A 143 5.35 0.44 -3.63
C SER A 143 4.85 0.53 -5.09
N SER A 144 5.56 1.29 -5.92
CA SER A 144 5.19 1.67 -7.28
C SER A 144 4.94 0.47 -8.19
N GLY A 145 5.90 -0.44 -8.29
CA GLY A 145 5.77 -1.62 -9.13
C GLY A 145 4.72 -2.60 -8.65
N SER A 146 4.50 -2.73 -7.31
CA SER A 146 3.44 -3.61 -6.79
C SER A 146 2.05 -3.13 -7.23
N ALA A 147 1.78 -1.83 -7.14
CA ALA A 147 0.51 -1.28 -7.59
C ALA A 147 0.34 -1.38 -9.11
N VAL A 148 1.38 -1.03 -9.88
CA VAL A 148 1.32 -1.14 -11.35
C VAL A 148 1.10 -2.59 -11.78
N ALA A 149 1.77 -3.58 -11.15
CA ALA A 149 1.59 -5.00 -11.46
C ALA A 149 0.13 -5.46 -11.23
N VAL A 150 -0.48 -5.06 -10.11
CA VAL A 150 -1.88 -5.42 -9.79
C VAL A 150 -2.85 -4.70 -10.71
N ALA A 151 -2.70 -3.39 -10.91
CA ALA A 151 -3.58 -2.59 -11.77
C ALA A 151 -3.55 -3.06 -13.23
N SER A 152 -2.38 -3.48 -13.72
CA SER A 152 -2.18 -3.99 -15.09
C SER A 152 -2.57 -5.46 -15.26
N GLY A 153 -3.08 -6.13 -14.23
CA GLY A 153 -3.46 -7.55 -14.30
C GLY A 153 -2.27 -8.51 -14.41
N MET A 154 -1.10 -8.11 -13.94
CA MET A 154 0.11 -8.92 -13.90
C MET A 154 0.36 -9.62 -12.54
N ALA A 155 -0.53 -9.39 -11.58
CA ALA A 155 -0.62 -10.11 -10.31
C ALA A 155 -2.05 -9.98 -9.78
N VAL A 156 -2.50 -10.93 -8.93
CA VAL A 156 -3.80 -10.84 -8.24
C VAL A 156 -3.73 -9.77 -7.15
N CYS A 157 -2.64 -9.75 -6.40
CA CYS A 157 -2.38 -8.81 -5.32
C CYS A 157 -0.89 -8.55 -5.19
N GLY A 158 -0.50 -7.54 -4.40
CA GLY A 158 0.88 -7.17 -4.18
C GLY A 158 1.19 -6.85 -2.72
N VAL A 159 2.40 -7.21 -2.29
CA VAL A 159 2.93 -6.78 -0.99
C VAL A 159 3.60 -5.42 -1.15
N GLY A 160 3.24 -4.49 -0.27
CA GLY A 160 3.87 -3.17 -0.14
C GLY A 160 4.35 -2.89 1.28
N SER A 161 4.94 -1.71 1.47
CA SER A 161 5.24 -1.12 2.78
C SER A 161 4.79 0.33 2.82
N ASP A 162 4.45 0.85 4.00
CA ASP A 162 3.88 2.19 4.18
C ASP A 162 4.51 2.86 5.41
N THR A 163 5.33 3.88 5.18
CA THR A 163 6.01 4.70 6.21
C THR A 163 5.37 6.09 6.29
N GLY A 164 4.82 6.55 5.16
CA GLY A 164 4.13 7.83 5.05
C GLY A 164 3.08 7.84 3.94
N GLY A 165 2.58 6.65 3.55
CA GLY A 165 1.59 6.50 2.48
C GLY A 165 1.97 5.47 1.42
N SER A 166 3.10 4.76 1.57
CA SER A 166 3.68 3.98 0.47
C SER A 166 2.94 2.68 0.09
N VAL A 167 1.82 2.34 0.73
CA VAL A 167 0.79 1.39 0.26
C VAL A 167 -0.40 2.16 -0.31
N ARG A 168 -0.87 3.18 0.42
CA ARG A 168 -2.09 3.94 0.12
C ARG A 168 -1.94 4.85 -1.10
N LEU A 169 -0.80 5.55 -1.24
CA LEU A 169 -0.52 6.43 -2.39
C LEU A 169 -0.52 5.66 -3.72
N PRO A 170 0.30 4.58 -3.88
CA PRO A 170 0.27 3.84 -5.14
C PRO A 170 -1.07 3.13 -5.37
N ALA A 171 -1.77 2.68 -4.33
CA ALA A 171 -3.15 2.18 -4.48
C ALA A 171 -4.08 3.27 -5.01
N ALA A 172 -4.04 4.48 -4.46
CA ALA A 172 -4.85 5.61 -4.89
C ALA A 172 -4.59 6.00 -6.35
N PHE A 173 -3.32 6.20 -6.72
CA PHE A 173 -2.95 6.61 -8.09
C PHE A 173 -3.20 5.53 -9.14
N CYS A 174 -3.20 4.24 -8.75
CA CYS A 174 -3.43 3.13 -9.66
C CYS A 174 -4.85 2.53 -9.59
N GLY A 175 -5.78 3.14 -8.84
CA GLY A 175 -7.18 2.69 -8.77
C GLY A 175 -7.36 1.35 -8.06
N LEU A 176 -6.67 1.15 -6.94
CA LEU A 176 -6.63 -0.09 -6.16
C LEU A 176 -7.02 0.15 -4.70
N VAL A 177 -7.29 -0.94 -4.00
CA VAL A 177 -7.45 -0.95 -2.55
C VAL A 177 -6.09 -1.21 -1.90
N GLY A 178 -5.70 -0.33 -0.96
CA GLY A 178 -4.46 -0.48 -0.20
C GLY A 178 -4.68 -0.29 1.29
N LEU A 179 -4.30 -1.30 2.09
CA LEU A 179 -4.46 -1.27 3.54
C LEU A 179 -3.13 -1.01 4.24
N LYS A 180 -3.04 0.16 4.88
CA LYS A 180 -2.02 0.42 5.89
C LYS A 180 -2.53 -0.08 7.23
N VAL A 181 -1.86 -1.08 7.80
CA VAL A 181 -2.18 -1.60 9.13
C VAL A 181 -1.65 -0.67 10.23
N THR A 182 -2.10 -0.87 11.46
CA THR A 182 -1.52 -0.25 12.65
C THR A 182 -0.03 -0.60 12.79
N ALA A 183 0.79 0.35 13.23
CA ALA A 183 2.20 0.11 13.49
C ALA A 183 2.37 -1.05 14.49
N GLY A 184 3.29 -1.98 14.20
CA GLY A 184 3.54 -3.17 15.01
C GLY A 184 2.53 -4.32 14.83
N ARG A 185 1.44 -4.14 14.05
CA ARG A 185 0.48 -5.21 13.77
C ARG A 185 1.09 -6.35 12.96
N LEU A 186 1.87 -6.02 11.95
CA LEU A 186 2.59 -6.98 11.13
C LEU A 186 4.11 -6.87 11.40
N PRO A 187 4.86 -7.98 11.41
CA PRO A 187 6.28 -7.99 11.72
C PRO A 187 7.12 -7.34 10.60
N LEU A 188 8.21 -6.68 10.99
CA LEU A 188 9.18 -6.04 10.08
C LEU A 188 10.43 -6.91 9.80
N HIS A 189 10.56 -8.07 10.45
CA HIS A 189 11.72 -8.95 10.27
C HIS A 189 11.91 -9.35 8.79
N GLY A 190 13.13 -9.15 8.28
CA GLY A 190 13.48 -9.46 6.89
C GLY A 190 12.93 -8.45 5.86
N ILE A 191 12.62 -7.24 6.29
CA ILE A 191 12.25 -6.12 5.42
C ILE A 191 13.35 -5.06 5.55
N MET A 192 13.84 -4.54 4.41
CA MET A 192 14.79 -3.42 4.40
C MET A 192 14.12 -2.20 5.04
N PRO A 193 14.67 -1.66 6.15
CA PRO A 193 14.01 -0.60 6.90
C PRO A 193 14.15 0.76 6.21
N LEU A 194 13.10 1.57 6.23
CA LEU A 194 13.20 3.01 6.02
C LEU A 194 13.17 3.72 7.39
N SER A 195 12.17 3.40 8.21
CA SER A 195 11.98 3.98 9.55
C SER A 195 11.46 2.92 10.52
N GLN A 196 12.19 2.65 11.58
CA GLN A 196 11.79 1.68 12.61
C GLN A 196 10.50 2.09 13.34
N THR A 197 10.29 3.40 13.46
CA THR A 197 9.14 3.98 14.17
C THR A 197 7.86 3.94 13.32
N LEU A 198 7.96 4.04 11.99
CA LEU A 198 6.83 4.35 11.12
C LEU A 198 6.52 3.26 10.10
N ASP A 199 7.44 2.33 9.80
CA ASP A 199 7.25 1.32 8.78
C ASP A 199 6.12 0.36 9.14
N THR A 200 5.26 0.09 8.14
CA THR A 200 4.23 -0.95 8.19
C THR A 200 4.18 -1.68 6.85
N PRO A 201 4.23 -3.02 6.81
CA PRO A 201 3.90 -3.74 5.57
C PRO A 201 2.39 -3.75 5.36
N GLY A 202 1.95 -3.88 4.11
CA GLY A 202 0.51 -3.91 3.82
C GLY A 202 0.19 -4.47 2.44
N PRO A 203 -1.04 -5.00 2.26
CA PRO A 203 -1.54 -5.52 1.00
C PRO A 203 -2.06 -4.43 0.07
N ILE A 204 -1.90 -4.68 -1.24
CA ILE A 204 -2.51 -3.92 -2.34
C ILE A 204 -3.28 -4.92 -3.21
N ALA A 205 -4.57 -4.70 -3.42
CA ALA A 205 -5.40 -5.59 -4.22
C ALA A 205 -6.51 -4.84 -4.98
N GLN A 206 -7.31 -5.56 -5.77
CA GLN A 206 -8.40 -4.98 -6.56
C GLN A 206 -9.64 -4.65 -5.72
N THR A 207 -9.89 -5.44 -4.67
CA THR A 207 -11.11 -5.35 -3.85
C THR A 207 -10.78 -5.34 -2.36
N VAL A 208 -11.73 -4.84 -1.56
CA VAL A 208 -11.63 -4.89 -0.09
C VAL A 208 -11.54 -6.33 0.41
N LEU A 209 -12.26 -7.26 -0.20
CA LEU A 209 -12.24 -8.67 0.17
C LEU A 209 -10.87 -9.31 -0.11
N ASP A 210 -10.28 -9.09 -1.28
CA ASP A 210 -8.95 -9.62 -1.61
C ASP A 210 -7.88 -9.03 -0.69
N THR A 211 -8.02 -7.73 -0.36
CA THR A 211 -7.15 -7.04 0.60
C THR A 211 -7.23 -7.67 1.98
N LEU A 212 -8.44 -8.01 2.46
CA LEU A 212 -8.65 -8.70 3.74
C LEU A 212 -8.04 -10.11 3.74
N ILE A 213 -8.26 -10.90 2.70
CA ILE A 213 -7.72 -12.27 2.61
C ILE A 213 -6.18 -12.22 2.67
N MET A 214 -5.57 -11.31 1.92
CA MET A 214 -4.12 -11.14 1.91
C MET A 214 -3.60 -10.63 3.27
N PHE A 215 -4.30 -9.67 3.89
CA PHE A 215 -3.95 -9.17 5.22
C PHE A 215 -3.94 -10.28 6.28
N GLU A 216 -4.98 -11.12 6.32
CA GLU A 216 -5.05 -12.23 7.28
C GLU A 216 -3.94 -13.28 7.04
N ALA A 217 -3.59 -13.54 5.78
CA ALA A 217 -2.44 -14.40 5.45
C ALA A 217 -1.11 -13.78 5.91
N MET A 218 -0.90 -12.46 5.70
CA MET A 218 0.26 -11.72 6.21
C MET A 218 0.33 -11.71 7.74
N ASP A 219 -0.81 -11.65 8.42
CA ASP A 219 -0.91 -11.72 9.89
C ASP A 219 -0.62 -13.14 10.44
N GLY A 220 -0.49 -14.12 9.56
CA GLY A 220 -0.17 -15.51 9.90
C GLY A 220 -1.38 -16.29 10.41
N ARG A 221 -2.58 -15.87 10.02
CA ARG A 221 -3.79 -16.62 10.33
C ARG A 221 -3.85 -17.89 9.51
N GLU A 222 -4.17 -19.01 10.17
CA GLU A 222 -4.26 -20.31 9.51
C GLU A 222 -5.35 -20.30 8.44
N GLY A 223 -5.00 -20.73 7.23
CA GLY A 223 -5.89 -20.67 6.06
C GLY A 223 -7.24 -21.36 6.24
N TRP A 224 -7.30 -22.47 7.04
CA TRP A 224 -8.57 -23.13 7.35
C TRP A 224 -9.50 -22.25 8.22
N LYS A 225 -8.95 -21.41 9.11
CA LYS A 225 -9.73 -20.43 9.88
C LYS A 225 -10.27 -19.34 8.98
N ILE A 226 -9.42 -18.84 8.06
CA ILE A 226 -9.83 -17.87 7.04
C ILE A 226 -10.96 -18.45 6.20
N ALA A 227 -10.82 -19.70 5.69
CA ALA A 227 -11.84 -20.36 4.88
C ALA A 227 -13.16 -20.56 5.64
N ARG A 228 -13.08 -20.99 6.90
CA ARG A 228 -14.25 -21.15 7.76
C ARG A 228 -15.00 -19.84 7.94
N ASP A 229 -14.30 -18.79 8.33
CA ASP A 229 -14.94 -17.52 8.65
C ASP A 229 -15.47 -16.81 7.41
N LEU A 230 -14.77 -16.93 6.27
CA LEU A 230 -15.26 -16.46 4.96
C LEU A 230 -16.57 -17.17 4.58
N THR A 231 -16.63 -18.50 4.73
CA THR A 231 -17.83 -19.29 4.38
C THR A 231 -18.99 -19.03 5.34
N ALA A 232 -18.70 -18.85 6.64
CA ALA A 232 -19.72 -18.64 7.67
C ALA A 232 -20.16 -17.17 7.80
N GLY A 233 -19.45 -16.22 7.17
CA GLY A 233 -19.67 -14.80 7.37
C GLY A 233 -19.38 -14.36 8.82
N THR A 234 -18.30 -14.87 9.42
CA THR A 234 -17.90 -14.56 10.78
C THR A 234 -16.53 -13.87 10.84
N GLY A 235 -16.10 -13.45 12.05
CA GLY A 235 -14.85 -12.73 12.19
C GLY A 235 -14.83 -11.43 11.38
N LEU A 236 -13.70 -11.12 10.76
CA LEU A 236 -13.56 -9.91 9.93
C LEU A 236 -14.47 -9.95 8.68
N TYR A 237 -14.77 -11.13 8.14
CA TYR A 237 -15.70 -11.27 7.00
C TYR A 237 -17.13 -10.90 7.35
N GLY A 238 -17.58 -11.22 8.58
CA GLY A 238 -18.87 -10.78 9.11
C GLY A 238 -18.94 -9.26 9.32
N GLU A 239 -17.81 -8.63 9.65
CA GLU A 239 -17.75 -7.17 9.76
C GLU A 239 -18.01 -6.48 8.40
N LEU A 240 -17.49 -7.03 7.28
CA LEU A 240 -17.71 -6.47 5.95
C LEU A 240 -19.20 -6.34 5.60
N GLU A 241 -20.03 -7.23 6.11
CA GLU A 241 -21.48 -7.28 5.78
C GLU A 241 -22.35 -6.34 6.64
N LYS A 242 -21.81 -5.78 7.73
CA LYS A 242 -22.60 -4.96 8.68
C LYS A 242 -23.05 -3.60 8.12
N GLY A 243 -22.48 -3.15 6.99
CA GLY A 243 -22.78 -1.84 6.44
C GLY A 243 -22.35 -0.70 7.36
N VAL A 244 -22.81 0.53 7.05
CA VAL A 244 -22.38 1.77 7.76
C VAL A 244 -23.53 2.47 8.50
N ALA A 245 -24.73 1.91 8.50
CA ALA A 245 -25.88 2.54 9.16
C ALA A 245 -25.60 2.80 10.65
N GLY A 246 -25.83 4.05 11.06
CA GLY A 246 -25.61 4.51 12.42
C GLY A 246 -24.18 4.86 12.80
N LEU A 247 -23.17 4.54 11.97
CA LEU A 247 -21.79 4.96 12.22
C LEU A 247 -21.66 6.49 12.16
N ARG A 248 -20.82 7.04 13.03
CA ARG A 248 -20.47 8.45 13.07
C ARG A 248 -19.07 8.63 12.46
N LEU A 249 -19.00 9.27 11.28
CA LEU A 249 -17.78 9.42 10.50
C LEU A 249 -17.37 10.90 10.46
N GLY A 250 -16.08 11.16 10.67
CA GLY A 250 -15.51 12.49 10.64
C GLY A 250 -15.06 12.88 9.23
N SER A 251 -15.59 13.99 8.68
CA SER A 251 -15.14 14.58 7.42
C SER A 251 -14.10 15.67 7.64
N MET A 252 -13.40 16.07 6.56
CA MET A 252 -12.39 17.12 6.60
C MET A 252 -12.96 18.48 6.97
N SER A 253 -12.19 19.28 7.74
CA SER A 253 -12.42 20.71 7.92
C SER A 253 -12.09 21.49 6.63
N GLN A 254 -12.52 22.77 6.55
CA GLN A 254 -12.24 23.60 5.39
C GLN A 254 -10.73 23.75 5.13
N ARG A 255 -9.92 23.90 6.16
CA ARG A 255 -8.46 23.99 6.06
C ARG A 255 -7.86 22.83 5.27
N GLU A 256 -8.36 21.62 5.50
CA GLU A 256 -7.86 20.40 4.84
C GLU A 256 -8.39 20.28 3.40
N ARG A 257 -9.62 20.74 3.18
CA ARG A 257 -10.24 20.78 1.85
C ARG A 257 -9.47 21.71 0.90
N ASP A 258 -8.95 22.82 1.40
CA ASP A 258 -8.19 23.81 0.61
C ASP A 258 -6.87 23.25 0.02
N GLN A 259 -6.46 22.06 0.45
CA GLN A 259 -5.27 21.35 -0.07
C GLN A 259 -5.56 20.51 -1.32
N CYS A 260 -6.81 20.34 -1.70
CA CYS A 260 -7.23 19.43 -2.77
C CYS A 260 -7.57 20.20 -4.06
N THR A 261 -7.30 19.54 -5.19
CA THR A 261 -7.85 20.00 -6.47
C THR A 261 -9.36 19.77 -6.54
N PRO A 262 -10.11 20.56 -7.36
CA PRO A 262 -11.58 20.44 -7.43
C PRO A 262 -12.07 19.04 -7.77
N ASP A 263 -11.44 18.33 -8.69
CA ASP A 263 -11.81 16.98 -9.11
C ASP A 263 -11.67 15.95 -7.97
N ILE A 264 -10.70 16.12 -7.08
CA ILE A 264 -10.55 15.30 -5.88
C ILE A 264 -11.66 15.64 -4.86
N LEU A 265 -12.01 16.92 -4.69
CA LEU A 265 -13.10 17.34 -3.81
C LEU A 265 -14.45 16.82 -4.30
N ASP A 266 -14.74 16.92 -5.59
CA ASP A 266 -15.97 16.43 -6.19
C ASP A 266 -16.16 14.93 -5.92
N ALA A 267 -15.09 14.13 -6.11
CA ALA A 267 -15.11 12.69 -5.82
C ALA A 267 -15.25 12.40 -4.31
N TYR A 268 -14.57 13.17 -3.47
CA TYR A 268 -14.68 13.07 -2.02
C TYR A 268 -16.10 13.35 -1.55
N ASP A 269 -16.71 14.47 -1.97
CA ASP A 269 -18.07 14.86 -1.58
C ASP A 269 -19.11 13.83 -2.05
N MET A 270 -18.97 13.33 -3.28
CA MET A 270 -19.80 12.23 -3.77
C MET A 270 -19.72 11.00 -2.87
N SER A 271 -18.53 10.63 -2.38
CA SER A 271 -18.37 9.49 -1.48
C SER A 271 -19.01 9.71 -0.10
N LEU A 272 -18.99 10.95 0.42
CA LEU A 272 -19.70 11.32 1.65
C LEU A 272 -21.22 11.21 1.48
N GLU A 273 -21.77 11.70 0.37
CA GLU A 273 -23.20 11.59 0.04
C GLU A 273 -23.63 10.12 -0.04
N ARG A 274 -22.83 9.25 -0.65
CA ARG A 274 -23.11 7.80 -0.69
C ARG A 274 -23.12 7.17 0.69
N LEU A 275 -22.14 7.47 1.54
CA LEU A 275 -22.10 6.96 2.90
C LEU A 275 -23.29 7.46 3.75
N MET A 276 -23.73 8.72 3.57
CA MET A 276 -24.96 9.23 4.21
C MET A 276 -26.20 8.50 3.69
N ALA A 277 -26.31 8.23 2.40
CA ALA A 277 -27.41 7.45 1.82
C ALA A 277 -27.46 6.01 2.36
N LEU A 278 -26.30 5.43 2.68
CA LEU A 278 -26.16 4.12 3.34
C LEU A 278 -26.43 4.17 4.86
N GLY A 279 -26.78 5.35 5.41
CA GLY A 279 -27.20 5.53 6.78
C GLY A 279 -26.11 5.94 7.76
N ALA A 280 -24.92 6.32 7.31
CA ALA A 280 -23.88 6.90 8.16
C ALA A 280 -24.25 8.35 8.54
N ARG A 281 -23.74 8.82 9.69
CA ARG A 281 -23.78 10.22 10.11
C ARG A 281 -22.41 10.83 9.86
N ILE A 282 -22.36 11.88 9.05
CA ILE A 282 -21.09 12.57 8.72
C ILE A 282 -21.09 13.92 9.40
N GLU A 283 -20.05 14.19 10.16
CA GLU A 283 -19.82 15.45 10.88
C GLU A 283 -18.39 15.91 10.59
N VAL A 284 -18.20 17.24 10.55
CA VAL A 284 -16.84 17.78 10.40
C VAL A 284 -16.02 17.41 11.63
N PHE A 285 -14.86 16.81 11.39
CA PHE A 285 -13.88 16.54 12.43
C PHE A 285 -12.94 17.73 12.56
N ASP A 286 -12.95 18.37 13.71
CA ASP A 286 -12.03 19.48 14.00
C ASP A 286 -10.69 18.90 14.49
N ASN A 287 -9.73 18.86 13.58
CA ASN A 287 -8.42 18.31 13.87
C ASN A 287 -7.71 19.15 14.94
N PRO A 288 -7.21 18.54 16.03
CA PRO A 288 -6.46 19.26 17.05
C PRO A 288 -5.16 19.88 16.52
N VAL A 289 -4.59 19.34 15.44
CA VAL A 289 -3.39 19.83 14.75
C VAL A 289 -3.58 19.70 13.24
N ALA A 290 -3.07 20.64 12.43
CA ALA A 290 -3.13 20.55 10.99
C ALA A 290 -2.46 19.27 10.48
N TYR A 291 -3.02 18.63 9.45
CA TYR A 291 -2.38 17.45 8.85
C TYR A 291 -1.03 17.77 8.24
N GLY A 292 -0.81 18.99 7.73
CA GLY A 292 0.49 19.43 7.24
C GLY A 292 1.59 19.36 8.32
N ASP A 293 1.32 19.87 9.53
CA ASP A 293 2.28 19.83 10.64
C ASP A 293 2.64 18.40 11.04
N LEU A 294 1.65 17.51 11.06
CA LEU A 294 1.87 16.08 11.34
C LEU A 294 2.64 15.38 10.22
N ALA A 295 2.42 15.79 8.97
CA ALA A 295 3.14 15.29 7.80
C ALA A 295 4.62 15.72 7.82
N ASP A 296 4.91 16.93 8.26
CA ASP A 296 6.27 17.45 8.42
C ASP A 296 7.00 16.73 9.56
N ASP A 297 6.33 16.53 10.70
CA ASP A 297 6.87 15.75 11.81
C ASP A 297 7.16 14.30 11.44
N ASN A 298 6.28 13.66 10.66
CA ASN A 298 6.54 12.34 10.06
C ASN A 298 7.77 12.39 9.16
N GLY A 299 7.91 13.43 8.34
CA GLY A 299 9.04 13.64 7.44
C GLY A 299 10.37 13.72 8.17
N LEU A 300 10.44 14.46 9.28
CA LEU A 300 11.64 14.58 10.11
C LEU A 300 12.05 13.23 10.69
N ILE A 301 11.12 12.51 11.33
CA ILE A 301 11.40 11.19 11.91
C ILE A 301 11.89 10.23 10.81
N THR A 302 11.20 10.20 9.66
CA THR A 302 11.59 9.36 8.53
C THR A 302 13.02 9.70 8.05
N ALA A 303 13.35 10.98 7.89
CA ALA A 303 14.67 11.39 7.39
C ALA A 303 15.80 10.98 8.35
N VAL A 304 15.62 11.20 9.66
CA VAL A 304 16.64 10.84 10.67
C VAL A 304 16.85 9.33 10.72
N GLU A 305 15.79 8.55 10.76
CA GLU A 305 15.87 7.09 10.85
C GLU A 305 16.39 6.47 9.55
N ALA A 306 15.98 7.00 8.39
CA ALA A 306 16.49 6.61 7.09
C ALA A 306 17.99 6.86 6.95
N TYR A 307 18.47 8.04 7.39
CA TYR A 307 19.90 8.33 7.42
C TYR A 307 20.67 7.39 8.34
N ASN A 308 20.13 7.08 9.51
CA ASN A 308 20.73 6.10 10.41
C ASN A 308 20.86 4.71 9.76
N ASN A 309 19.90 4.31 8.95
CA ASN A 309 19.88 3.00 8.29
C ASN A 309 20.79 2.95 7.05
N HIS A 310 20.81 4.02 6.25
CA HIS A 310 21.38 3.98 4.89
C HIS A 310 22.37 5.12 4.61
N GLY A 311 22.59 6.06 5.53
CA GLY A 311 23.36 7.29 5.30
C GLY A 311 24.75 7.04 4.71
N SER A 312 25.45 5.98 5.15
CA SER A 312 26.78 5.65 4.65
C SER A 312 26.83 5.39 3.14
N TYR A 313 25.77 4.79 2.54
CA TYR A 313 25.68 4.63 1.08
C TYR A 313 25.50 5.98 0.38
N TYR A 314 24.73 6.88 0.97
CA TYR A 314 24.39 8.17 0.35
C TYR A 314 25.48 9.23 0.53
N GLU A 315 26.38 9.07 1.50
CA GLU A 315 27.59 9.89 1.67
C GLU A 315 28.67 9.56 0.63
N ASP A 316 28.70 8.33 0.11
CA ASP A 316 29.59 7.94 -0.96
C ASP A 316 29.05 8.43 -2.31
N LEU A 317 29.64 9.52 -2.83
CA LEU A 317 29.27 10.12 -4.11
C LEU A 317 29.67 9.28 -5.33
N THR A 318 30.44 8.21 -5.16
CA THR A 318 30.83 7.29 -6.23
C THR A 318 29.75 6.23 -6.53
N LEU A 319 28.87 5.99 -5.57
CA LEU A 319 27.79 5.02 -5.72
C LEU A 319 26.66 5.57 -6.60
N PRO A 320 26.07 4.73 -7.48
CA PRO A 320 25.02 5.13 -8.42
C PRO A 320 23.65 5.24 -7.72
N MET A 321 23.53 6.15 -6.72
CA MET A 321 22.29 6.40 -6.00
C MET A 321 21.38 7.35 -6.76
N ASP A 322 20.07 7.30 -6.46
CA ASP A 322 19.09 8.26 -6.92
C ASP A 322 19.33 9.61 -6.23
N GLU A 323 19.53 10.69 -7.00
CA GLU A 323 19.95 11.99 -6.44
C GLU A 323 18.82 12.69 -5.68
N ASP A 324 17.56 12.46 -6.05
CA ASP A 324 16.41 13.00 -5.28
C ASP A 324 16.29 12.29 -3.93
N VAL A 325 16.55 10.98 -3.91
CA VAL A 325 16.60 10.21 -2.65
C VAL A 325 17.83 10.59 -1.84
N ARG A 326 19.00 10.81 -2.48
CA ARG A 326 20.23 11.28 -1.79
C ARG A 326 19.97 12.58 -1.04
N LYS A 327 19.33 13.56 -1.68
CA LYS A 327 18.96 14.85 -1.07
C LYS A 327 18.12 14.63 0.19
N ARG A 328 17.06 13.83 0.09
CA ARG A 328 16.16 13.51 1.22
C ARG A 328 16.88 12.74 2.33
N MET A 329 17.70 11.76 1.96
CA MET A 329 18.43 10.92 2.90
C MET A 329 19.44 11.75 3.72
N LEU A 330 20.22 12.59 3.06
CA LEU A 330 21.23 13.42 3.72
C LEU A 330 20.63 14.54 4.59
N THR A 331 19.37 14.92 4.36
CA THR A 331 18.66 15.84 5.26
C THR A 331 18.57 15.28 6.67
N GLY A 332 18.46 13.96 6.85
CA GLY A 332 18.44 13.32 8.17
C GLY A 332 19.69 13.60 9.03
N LYS A 333 20.84 13.80 8.39
CA LYS A 333 22.11 14.15 9.06
C LYS A 333 22.07 15.55 9.69
N THR A 334 21.24 16.45 9.18
CA THR A 334 21.24 17.86 9.59
C THR A 334 20.45 18.11 10.87
N TYR A 335 19.57 17.18 11.28
CA TYR A 335 18.76 17.32 12.48
C TYR A 335 19.57 16.98 13.75
N PRO A 336 19.60 17.88 14.74
CA PRO A 336 20.20 17.57 16.04
C PRO A 336 19.44 16.46 16.77
N ALA A 337 20.17 15.62 17.52
CA ALA A 337 19.56 14.50 18.25
C ALA A 337 18.43 14.92 19.21
N HIS A 338 18.55 16.11 19.82
CA HIS A 338 17.52 16.62 20.73
C HIS A 338 16.22 16.99 19.99
N GLU A 339 16.30 17.48 18.75
CA GLU A 339 15.08 17.76 17.96
C GLU A 339 14.33 16.47 17.64
N TYR A 340 15.04 15.43 17.21
CA TYR A 340 14.46 14.11 16.98
C TYR A 340 13.81 13.55 18.26
N ALA A 341 14.51 13.61 19.40
CA ALA A 341 13.99 13.14 20.68
C ALA A 341 12.71 13.91 21.09
N ASN A 342 12.72 15.24 20.95
CA ASN A 342 11.55 16.09 21.23
C ASN A 342 10.37 15.76 20.29
N LYS A 343 10.62 15.43 19.02
CA LYS A 343 9.57 15.02 18.09
C LYS A 343 8.94 13.69 18.49
N LEU A 344 9.73 12.71 18.94
CA LEU A 344 9.20 11.44 19.44
C LEU A 344 8.36 11.64 20.72
N GLU A 345 8.79 12.48 21.64
CA GLU A 345 8.02 12.80 22.85
C GLU A 345 6.72 13.52 22.50
N ASN A 346 6.79 14.55 21.65
CA ASN A 346 5.60 15.26 21.16
C ASN A 346 4.63 14.34 20.43
N ARG A 347 5.15 13.38 19.66
CA ARG A 347 4.33 12.38 18.96
C ARG A 347 3.46 11.59 19.94
N GLN A 348 4.00 11.14 21.08
CA GLN A 348 3.22 10.40 22.07
C GLN A 348 2.09 11.24 22.65
N ARG A 349 2.33 12.52 22.91
CA ARG A 349 1.31 13.47 23.35
C ARG A 349 0.21 13.64 22.28
N LEU A 350 0.59 13.87 21.03
CA LEU A 350 -0.34 14.07 19.92
C LEU A 350 -1.18 12.81 19.62
N ILE A 351 -0.63 11.61 19.78
CA ILE A 351 -1.39 10.35 19.70
C ILE A 351 -2.51 10.33 20.76
N CYS A 352 -2.22 10.75 21.99
CA CYS A 352 -3.21 10.83 23.07
C CYS A 352 -4.28 11.90 22.79
N ASP A 353 -3.87 13.09 22.34
CA ASP A 353 -4.77 14.20 22.01
C ASP A 353 -5.72 13.80 20.86
N PHE A 354 -5.16 13.18 19.80
CA PHE A 354 -5.95 12.72 18.66
C PHE A 354 -6.93 11.58 19.03
N ARG A 355 -6.48 10.64 19.87
CA ARG A 355 -7.34 9.58 20.42
C ARG A 355 -8.52 10.18 21.22
N THR A 356 -8.26 11.23 21.96
CA THR A 356 -9.31 11.95 22.71
C THR A 356 -10.26 12.67 21.77
N ALA A 357 -9.77 13.39 20.77
CA ALA A 357 -10.58 14.08 19.77
C ALA A 357 -11.48 13.12 18.97
N MET A 358 -10.99 11.91 18.71
CA MET A 358 -11.75 10.86 18.02
C MET A 358 -12.82 10.17 18.86
N GLN A 359 -12.99 10.54 20.16
CA GLN A 359 -14.06 9.94 20.95
C GLN A 359 -15.43 10.23 20.33
N GLY A 360 -16.20 9.16 20.14
CA GLY A 360 -17.52 9.24 19.50
C GLY A 360 -17.53 9.19 17.98
N PHE A 361 -16.37 9.25 17.29
CA PHE A 361 -16.27 8.93 15.87
C PHE A 361 -15.83 7.48 15.68
N ASP A 362 -16.39 6.78 14.70
CA ASP A 362 -16.00 5.41 14.34
C ASP A 362 -14.80 5.40 13.38
N ALA A 363 -14.72 6.36 12.48
CA ALA A 363 -13.60 6.55 11.55
C ALA A 363 -13.52 8.00 11.07
N LEU A 364 -12.39 8.39 10.48
CA LEU A 364 -12.23 9.64 9.75
C LEU A 364 -12.14 9.37 8.25
N LEU A 365 -12.57 10.34 7.45
CA LEU A 365 -12.61 10.29 5.99
C LEU A 365 -11.81 11.44 5.40
N THR A 366 -10.85 11.13 4.51
CA THR A 366 -10.12 12.10 3.70
C THR A 366 -9.94 11.55 2.29
N PRO A 367 -9.56 12.32 1.27
CA PRO A 367 -8.91 11.75 0.11
C PRO A 367 -7.60 11.06 0.50
N SER A 368 -7.10 10.11 -0.31
CA SER A 368 -5.75 9.57 -0.13
C SER A 368 -4.68 10.49 -0.75
N ILE A 369 -5.07 11.26 -1.75
CA ILE A 369 -4.22 12.13 -2.59
C ILE A 369 -4.86 13.51 -2.72
N THR A 370 -4.05 14.55 -2.87
CA THR A 370 -4.51 15.94 -3.06
C THR A 370 -4.80 16.29 -4.50
N THR A 371 -4.23 15.55 -5.45
CA THR A 371 -4.36 15.71 -6.90
C THR A 371 -4.31 14.36 -7.59
N ALA A 372 -4.90 14.23 -8.77
CA ALA A 372 -4.72 13.06 -9.63
C ALA A 372 -3.25 12.89 -10.07
N ALA A 373 -2.90 11.72 -10.63
CA ALA A 373 -1.52 11.41 -11.01
C ALA A 373 -0.94 12.43 -12.00
N PRO A 374 0.07 13.27 -11.61
CA PRO A 374 0.74 14.17 -12.52
C PRO A 374 1.61 13.42 -13.55
N ALA A 375 1.95 14.07 -14.65
CA ALA A 375 2.98 13.55 -15.52
C ALA A 375 4.34 13.50 -14.80
N LEU A 376 5.17 12.52 -15.11
CA LEU A 376 6.48 12.36 -14.48
C LEU A 376 7.36 13.60 -14.65
N ALA A 377 7.24 14.27 -15.78
CA ALA A 377 8.00 15.49 -16.08
C ALA A 377 7.58 16.71 -15.24
N ASP A 378 6.37 16.68 -14.67
CA ASP A 378 5.79 17.78 -13.89
C ASP A 378 5.95 17.58 -12.37
N VAL A 379 6.60 16.48 -11.96
CA VAL A 379 6.77 16.16 -10.53
C VAL A 379 7.80 17.07 -9.88
N ASP A 380 7.36 17.79 -8.85
CA ASP A 380 8.26 18.47 -7.92
C ASP A 380 8.67 17.51 -6.80
N GLN A 381 9.95 17.16 -6.75
CA GLN A 381 10.50 16.22 -5.77
C GLN A 381 10.65 16.83 -4.36
N ASP A 382 10.54 18.15 -4.24
CA ASP A 382 10.56 18.86 -2.95
C ASP A 382 9.18 18.83 -2.27
N ILE A 383 8.12 18.48 -3.01
CA ILE A 383 6.75 18.34 -2.50
C ILE A 383 6.43 16.85 -2.31
N SER A 384 5.88 16.50 -1.15
CA SER A 384 5.40 15.13 -0.90
C SER A 384 3.91 15.00 -1.23
N PRO A 385 3.48 13.95 -1.95
CA PRO A 385 2.06 13.67 -2.14
C PRO A 385 1.35 13.15 -0.88
N GLY A 386 2.10 12.95 0.20
CA GLY A 386 1.63 12.30 1.42
C GLY A 386 0.91 13.21 2.43
N TYR A 387 0.34 14.34 2.02
CA TYR A 387 -0.35 15.28 2.89
C TYR A 387 -1.40 14.58 3.79
N PHE A 388 -2.25 13.74 3.21
CA PHE A 388 -3.28 13.01 3.94
C PHE A 388 -2.83 11.63 4.46
N THR A 389 -1.71 11.11 4.04
CA THR A 389 -1.28 9.76 4.44
C THR A 389 -0.27 9.76 5.58
N ARG A 390 0.72 10.65 5.57
CA ARG A 390 1.76 10.77 6.59
C ARG A 390 1.23 10.98 8.03
N PRO A 391 0.19 11.82 8.25
CA PRO A 391 -0.37 12.03 9.59
C PRO A 391 -0.76 10.73 10.29
N PHE A 392 -1.33 9.78 9.55
CA PHE A 392 -1.84 8.53 10.13
C PHE A 392 -0.78 7.44 10.34
N ASN A 393 0.41 7.58 9.72
CA ASN A 393 1.60 6.85 10.18
C ASN A 393 2.13 7.45 11.47
N PHE A 394 2.25 8.78 11.52
CA PHE A 394 2.71 9.49 12.71
C PHE A 394 1.82 9.20 13.93
N LEU A 395 0.50 9.10 13.74
CA LEU A 395 -0.49 8.85 14.80
C LEU A 395 -0.76 7.36 15.07
N GLU A 396 -0.01 6.43 14.47
CA GLU A 396 -0.16 4.96 14.63
C GLU A 396 -1.54 4.41 14.23
N MET A 397 -2.30 5.15 13.45
CA MET A 397 -3.65 4.75 13.03
C MET A 397 -3.59 3.81 11.83
N CYS A 398 -4.58 2.92 11.68
CA CYS A 398 -4.76 2.16 10.44
C CYS A 398 -5.50 3.01 9.38
N GLY A 399 -5.35 2.65 8.11
CA GLY A 399 -5.99 3.38 7.02
C GLY A 399 -6.14 2.55 5.74
N LEU A 400 -7.30 2.65 5.12
CA LEU A 400 -7.62 2.01 3.85
C LEU A 400 -7.75 3.07 2.77
N SER A 401 -7.00 2.95 1.68
CA SER A 401 -7.26 3.69 0.44
C SER A 401 -8.21 2.88 -0.44
N LEU A 402 -9.29 3.49 -0.89
CA LEU A 402 -10.32 2.86 -1.72
C LEU A 402 -10.54 3.70 -2.99
N PRO A 403 -10.48 3.12 -4.20
CA PRO A 403 -10.84 3.84 -5.42
C PRO A 403 -12.35 4.12 -5.44
N ILE A 404 -12.74 5.35 -5.81
CA ILE A 404 -14.14 5.78 -5.75
C ILE A 404 -14.70 6.22 -7.10
N SER A 405 -13.90 6.80 -7.96
CA SER A 405 -14.29 7.20 -9.33
C SER A 405 -13.09 7.45 -10.21
N LEU A 406 -13.34 7.76 -11.46
CA LEU A 406 -12.36 8.38 -12.36
C LEU A 406 -12.68 9.87 -12.49
N ASN A 407 -11.67 10.71 -12.50
CA ASN A 407 -11.85 12.13 -12.80
C ASN A 407 -12.13 12.37 -14.30
N PRO A 408 -12.41 13.60 -14.74
CA PRO A 408 -12.69 13.88 -16.17
C PRO A 408 -11.53 13.53 -17.13
N ALA A 409 -10.31 13.39 -16.63
CA ALA A 409 -9.16 12.94 -17.42
C ALA A 409 -9.01 11.40 -17.45
N GLY A 410 -9.93 10.64 -16.85
CA GLY A 410 -9.89 9.18 -16.80
C GLY A 410 -8.91 8.61 -15.76
N LEU A 411 -8.45 9.44 -14.81
CA LEU A 411 -7.50 9.02 -13.77
C LEU A 411 -8.23 8.70 -12.45
N PRO A 412 -7.78 7.69 -11.70
CA PRO A 412 -8.41 7.30 -10.44
C PRO A 412 -8.41 8.40 -9.38
N THR A 413 -9.52 8.48 -8.65
CA THR A 413 -9.67 9.22 -7.40
C THR A 413 -9.93 8.24 -6.25
N SER A 414 -9.65 8.63 -5.02
CA SER A 414 -9.71 7.71 -3.89
C SER A 414 -10.21 8.37 -2.61
N LEU A 415 -10.95 7.60 -1.82
CA LEU A 415 -11.25 7.89 -0.42
C LEU A 415 -10.25 7.18 0.49
N GLN A 416 -9.77 7.84 1.51
CA GLN A 416 -9.04 7.23 2.61
C GLN A 416 -9.95 7.12 3.82
N ILE A 417 -10.09 5.91 4.37
CA ILE A 417 -10.85 5.60 5.57
C ILE A 417 -9.86 5.32 6.68
N ILE A 418 -9.86 6.13 7.74
CA ILE A 418 -8.90 6.07 8.83
C ILE A 418 -9.59 5.54 10.08
N GLY A 419 -9.16 4.37 10.53
CA GLY A 419 -9.59 3.73 11.78
C GLY A 419 -8.66 4.06 12.94
N ARG A 420 -9.13 3.81 14.16
CA ARG A 420 -8.26 3.83 15.33
C ARG A 420 -7.18 2.77 15.23
N ALA A 421 -6.14 2.90 16.03
CA ALA A 421 -5.13 1.85 16.14
C ALA A 421 -5.78 0.49 16.47
N HIS A 422 -5.40 -0.55 15.73
CA HIS A 422 -5.92 -1.93 15.82
C HIS A 422 -7.39 -2.12 15.43
N ASP A 423 -7.99 -1.16 14.72
CA ASP A 423 -9.36 -1.25 14.21
C ASP A 423 -9.40 -1.31 12.67
N GLU A 424 -8.56 -2.16 12.09
CA GLU A 424 -8.57 -2.46 10.66
C GLU A 424 -9.97 -2.99 10.22
N ALA A 425 -10.68 -3.64 11.13
CA ALA A 425 -12.04 -4.13 10.90
C ALA A 425 -13.00 -3.01 10.49
N MET A 426 -12.94 -1.86 11.16
CA MET A 426 -13.80 -0.71 10.86
C MET A 426 -13.46 -0.10 9.49
N THR A 427 -12.17 0.03 9.17
CA THR A 427 -11.76 0.56 7.85
C THR A 427 -12.22 -0.33 6.71
N LEU A 428 -12.07 -1.65 6.87
CA LEU A 428 -12.50 -2.65 5.89
C LEU A 428 -14.04 -2.70 5.77
N ARG A 429 -14.78 -2.61 6.89
CA ARG A 429 -16.24 -2.57 6.92
C ARG A 429 -16.80 -1.39 6.13
N ILE A 430 -16.28 -0.19 6.39
CA ILE A 430 -16.71 1.04 5.69
C ILE A 430 -16.33 0.94 4.21
N GLY A 431 -15.10 0.49 3.92
CA GLY A 431 -14.62 0.28 2.55
C GLY A 431 -15.50 -0.69 1.77
N ALA A 432 -15.84 -1.85 2.35
CA ALA A 432 -16.70 -2.85 1.71
C ALA A 432 -18.13 -2.35 1.46
N ALA A 433 -18.68 -1.55 2.38
CA ALA A 433 -20.01 -0.96 2.20
C ALA A 433 -20.02 0.02 1.03
N LEU A 434 -19.02 0.88 0.94
CA LEU A 434 -18.90 1.86 -0.14
C LEU A 434 -18.54 1.19 -1.48
N GLU A 435 -17.64 0.20 -1.49
CA GLU A 435 -17.26 -0.57 -2.68
C GLU A 435 -18.47 -1.26 -3.35
N ARG A 436 -19.41 -1.77 -2.54
CA ARG A 436 -20.65 -2.38 -3.05
C ARG A 436 -21.65 -1.38 -3.64
N ASP A 437 -21.66 -0.15 -3.16
CA ASP A 437 -22.58 0.90 -3.59
C ASP A 437 -22.07 1.65 -4.83
N LEU A 438 -20.76 1.80 -4.96
CA LEU A 438 -20.15 2.51 -6.07
C LEU A 438 -20.00 1.62 -7.32
N PRO A 439 -20.14 2.19 -8.53
CA PRO A 439 -19.72 1.49 -9.73
C PRO A 439 -18.19 1.25 -9.68
N SER A 440 -17.78 0.05 -10.12
CA SER A 440 -16.34 -0.25 -10.22
C SER A 440 -15.66 0.76 -11.14
N VAL A 441 -14.51 1.26 -10.73
CA VAL A 441 -13.65 2.09 -11.61
C VAL A 441 -13.10 1.31 -12.81
N GLY A 442 -13.26 -0.03 -12.80
CA GLY A 442 -12.77 -0.90 -13.87
C GLY A 442 -11.27 -1.16 -13.77
N ARG A 443 -10.69 -1.48 -14.93
CA ARG A 443 -9.26 -1.68 -15.10
C ARG A 443 -8.75 -0.77 -16.21
N PRO A 444 -7.47 -0.36 -16.16
CA PRO A 444 -6.87 0.40 -17.26
C PRO A 444 -6.87 -0.41 -18.55
N VAL A 445 -7.11 0.28 -19.68
CA VAL A 445 -7.07 -0.33 -21.01
C VAL A 445 -5.62 -0.33 -21.50
N LEU A 446 -5.04 -1.51 -21.56
CA LEU A 446 -3.65 -1.72 -22.03
C LEU A 446 -3.68 -2.23 -23.49
N ALA A 447 -4.07 -1.37 -24.41
CA ALA A 447 -4.12 -1.71 -25.84
C ALA A 447 -2.72 -1.83 -26.45
#